data_b021ba48c498370cf98c2588c5f0511e
#
_entry.id   b021ba48c498370cf98c2588c5f0511e
#
_cell.length_a   1.000
_cell.length_b   1.000
_cell.length_c   1.000
_cell.angle_alpha   90.00
_cell.angle_beta   90.00
_cell.angle_gamma   90.00
#
_symmetry.space_group_name_H-M   'P 1'
#
loop_
_entity.id
_entity.type
_entity.pdbx_description
1 polymer ?
#
loop_
_entity_poly.entity_id
_entity_poly.type
_entity_poly.pdbx_seq_one_letter_code
_entity_poly.pdbx_strand_id
1 'polypeptide(L)'
;NVSAAGESTTLTVGAENPVTGDVYVRREGGDAVYTVDAARFRCMEQTKAELFGAFSPAGITVSDIEAVSYTLQSGETIKLQSVSQPTEADSTTYQTVWQLTDEPDAALDTDKTDALLAALASYVTGQDTAADLSACGFDAPLVTAEVTTADGTVTLTYAIGTDGYYMMVSGDSSVYTVDGQTVQALCLTARQLKADT
;
A
#
# COMPACT_ATOMS: atom_id res chain seq x y z
N ASN A 1 8.06 -18.36 14.58
CA ASN A 1 9.39 -18.90 14.27
C ASN A 1 10.44 -17.82 14.50
N VAL A 2 11.56 -18.22 15.07
CA VAL A 2 12.72 -17.34 15.26
C VAL A 2 13.90 -17.96 14.50
N SER A 3 14.52 -17.18 13.63
CA SER A 3 15.68 -17.63 12.84
C SER A 3 16.88 -16.72 13.14
N ALA A 4 18.02 -17.33 13.43
CA ALA A 4 19.28 -16.64 13.64
C ALA A 4 20.45 -17.50 13.14
N ALA A 5 21.39 -16.90 12.42
CA ALA A 5 22.60 -17.55 11.90
C ALA A 5 22.33 -18.85 11.08
N GLY A 6 21.21 -18.92 10.36
CA GLY A 6 20.82 -20.06 9.54
C GLY A 6 20.10 -21.19 10.31
N GLU A 7 19.95 -21.07 11.62
CA GLU A 7 19.14 -21.96 12.43
C GLU A 7 17.75 -21.37 12.68
N SER A 8 16.72 -22.22 12.65
CA SER A 8 15.34 -21.84 12.92
C SER A 8 14.80 -22.63 14.11
N THR A 9 14.08 -21.96 14.98
CA THR A 9 13.43 -22.57 16.14
C THR A 9 11.98 -22.08 16.20
N THR A 10 11.04 -23.01 16.44
CA THR A 10 9.64 -22.70 16.70
C THR A 10 9.42 -22.57 18.19
N LEU A 11 8.85 -21.46 18.62
CA LEU A 11 8.36 -21.26 19.96
C LEU A 11 6.83 -21.27 19.93
N THR A 12 6.21 -22.09 20.74
CA THR A 12 4.76 -22.06 20.97
C THR A 12 4.49 -21.24 22.21
N VAL A 13 3.71 -20.17 22.05
CA VAL A 13 3.27 -19.30 23.15
C VAL A 13 1.88 -19.78 23.59
N GLY A 14 1.72 -20.07 24.86
CA GLY A 14 0.48 -20.55 25.47
C GLY A 14 -0.28 -19.41 26.19
N ALA A 15 -1.17 -19.80 27.10
CA ALA A 15 -1.97 -18.86 27.87
C ALA A 15 -1.11 -18.05 28.87
N GLU A 16 -1.62 -16.90 29.27
CA GLU A 16 -1.08 -16.09 30.36
C GLU A 16 -1.36 -16.77 31.72
N ASN A 17 -0.37 -16.72 32.61
CA ASN A 17 -0.53 -17.17 33.99
C ASN A 17 -1.37 -16.12 34.74
N PRO A 18 -2.56 -16.46 35.25
CA PRO A 18 -3.46 -15.47 35.87
C PRO A 18 -2.94 -14.90 37.20
N VAL A 19 -1.87 -15.47 37.76
CA VAL A 19 -1.30 -15.03 39.04
C VAL A 19 -0.11 -14.09 38.81
N THR A 20 0.78 -14.41 37.86
CA THR A 20 2.01 -13.65 37.62
C THR A 20 1.93 -12.72 36.42
N GLY A 21 0.98 -12.93 35.49
CA GLY A 21 0.91 -12.21 34.23
C GLY A 21 1.96 -12.65 33.19
N ASP A 22 2.72 -13.72 33.49
CA ASP A 22 3.68 -14.28 32.55
C ASP A 22 2.98 -15.21 31.55
N VAL A 23 3.54 -15.36 30.35
CA VAL A 23 3.06 -16.34 29.36
C VAL A 23 3.88 -17.62 29.42
N TYR A 24 3.21 -18.75 29.17
CA TYR A 24 3.87 -20.04 29.05
C TYR A 24 4.45 -20.20 27.65
N VAL A 25 5.71 -20.62 27.57
CA VAL A 25 6.42 -20.81 26.29
C VAL A 25 7.05 -22.18 26.24
N ARG A 26 6.88 -22.86 25.12
CA ARG A 26 7.54 -24.13 24.83
C ARG A 26 8.31 -24.06 23.51
N ARG A 27 9.54 -24.56 23.51
CA ARG A 27 10.32 -24.75 22.30
C ARG A 27 9.90 -26.04 21.61
N GLU A 28 9.78 -26.03 20.29
CA GLU A 28 9.56 -27.24 19.49
C GLU A 28 10.68 -28.26 19.72
N GLY A 29 10.29 -29.52 19.91
CA GLY A 29 11.23 -30.62 20.23
C GLY A 29 11.74 -30.65 21.68
N GLY A 30 11.25 -29.73 22.55
CA GLY A 30 11.58 -29.70 23.98
C GLY A 30 10.37 -30.05 24.87
N ASP A 31 10.59 -30.73 25.98
CA ASP A 31 9.55 -31.08 26.97
C ASP A 31 9.35 -29.98 28.03
N ALA A 32 10.31 -29.10 28.16
CA ALA A 32 10.26 -28.01 29.16
C ALA A 32 9.29 -26.89 28.74
N VAL A 33 8.49 -26.43 29.71
CA VAL A 33 7.66 -25.23 29.60
C VAL A 33 8.29 -24.14 30.45
N TYR A 34 8.45 -22.98 29.86
CA TYR A 34 9.04 -21.81 30.51
C TYR A 34 7.96 -20.76 30.74
N THR A 35 8.13 -19.94 31.76
CA THR A 35 7.36 -18.70 31.94
C THR A 35 8.22 -17.52 31.53
N VAL A 36 7.66 -16.61 30.77
CA VAL A 36 8.32 -15.41 30.29
C VAL A 36 7.40 -14.22 30.47
N ASP A 37 7.95 -13.10 30.90
CA ASP A 37 7.22 -11.85 31.05
C ASP A 37 6.46 -11.52 29.75
N ALA A 38 5.12 -11.40 29.85
CA ALA A 38 4.23 -11.12 28.71
C ALA A 38 4.66 -9.86 27.94
N ALA A 39 5.23 -8.85 28.62
CA ALA A 39 5.69 -7.63 27.97
C ALA A 39 6.76 -7.89 26.89
N ARG A 40 7.53 -8.98 27.02
CA ARG A 40 8.54 -9.38 26.02
C ARG A 40 7.95 -9.95 24.74
N PHE A 41 6.68 -10.39 24.77
CA PHE A 41 5.99 -10.95 23.60
C PHE A 41 5.10 -9.93 22.91
N ARG A 42 4.80 -8.79 23.53
CA ARG A 42 3.95 -7.75 22.90
C ARG A 42 4.47 -7.29 21.53
N CYS A 43 5.78 -7.28 21.33
CA CYS A 43 6.36 -6.94 20.03
C CYS A 43 6.05 -7.98 18.92
N MET A 44 5.72 -9.22 19.31
CA MET A 44 5.36 -10.29 18.34
C MET A 44 3.87 -10.28 17.97
N GLU A 45 3.07 -9.58 18.75
CA GLU A 45 1.62 -9.40 18.52
C GLU A 45 1.33 -8.13 17.72
N GLN A 46 2.33 -7.27 17.55
CA GLN A 46 2.19 -6.01 16.84
C GLN A 46 2.07 -6.23 15.32
N THR A 47 1.18 -5.47 14.73
CA THR A 47 1.06 -5.37 13.26
C THR A 47 2.27 -4.60 12.68
N LYS A 48 2.44 -4.68 11.36
CA LYS A 48 3.45 -3.85 10.67
C LYS A 48 3.25 -2.36 10.98
N ALA A 49 2.00 -1.89 11.00
CA ALA A 49 1.68 -0.50 11.28
C ALA A 49 2.12 -0.08 12.69
N GLU A 50 1.90 -0.93 13.70
CA GLU A 50 2.33 -0.64 15.08
C GLU A 50 3.86 -0.66 15.24
N LEU A 51 4.56 -1.54 14.48
CA LEU A 51 6.02 -1.61 14.53
C LEU A 51 6.70 -0.46 13.78
N PHE A 52 6.16 -0.04 12.65
CA PHE A 52 6.77 0.95 11.75
C PHE A 52 6.04 2.30 11.80
N GLY A 53 4.92 2.42 12.52
CA GLY A 53 4.02 3.54 12.48
C GLY A 53 3.20 3.52 11.20
N ALA A 54 3.66 4.23 10.17
CA ALA A 54 3.08 4.18 8.83
C ALA A 54 4.04 3.46 7.87
N PHE A 55 3.51 2.67 6.94
CA PHE A 55 4.31 1.99 5.92
C PHE A 55 3.56 1.96 4.58
N SER A 56 4.32 1.86 3.46
CA SER A 56 3.72 1.67 2.14
C SER A 56 3.55 0.18 1.86
N PRO A 57 2.32 -0.34 1.75
CA PRO A 57 2.08 -1.76 1.49
C PRO A 57 2.61 -2.21 0.14
N ALA A 58 2.57 -1.33 -0.85
CA ALA A 58 3.08 -1.61 -2.20
C ALA A 58 4.61 -1.53 -2.30
N GLY A 59 5.28 -0.92 -1.31
CA GLY A 59 6.72 -0.69 -1.35
C GLY A 59 7.17 0.30 -2.44
N ILE A 60 6.25 1.13 -2.94
CA ILE A 60 6.48 2.07 -4.04
C ILE A 60 6.75 3.46 -3.46
N THR A 61 7.74 4.17 -4.02
CA THR A 61 7.88 5.62 -3.81
C THR A 61 7.46 6.36 -5.07
N VAL A 62 7.07 7.64 -4.96
CA VAL A 62 6.63 8.44 -6.12
C VAL A 62 7.70 8.50 -7.21
N SER A 63 8.98 8.55 -6.82
CA SER A 63 10.11 8.59 -7.75
C SER A 63 10.31 7.31 -8.56
N ASP A 64 9.76 6.18 -8.10
CA ASP A 64 9.93 4.89 -8.75
C ASP A 64 8.84 4.63 -9.79
N ILE A 65 7.78 5.46 -9.80
CA ILE A 65 6.66 5.29 -10.71
C ILE A 65 7.04 5.75 -12.11
N GLU A 66 6.97 4.83 -13.08
CA GLU A 66 7.23 5.11 -14.49
C GLU A 66 5.95 5.28 -15.30
N ALA A 67 4.92 4.48 -14.99
CA ALA A 67 3.62 4.53 -15.63
C ALA A 67 2.51 4.11 -14.66
N VAL A 68 1.31 4.63 -14.91
CA VAL A 68 0.09 4.29 -14.16
C VAL A 68 -1.05 4.04 -15.14
N SER A 69 -1.76 2.94 -14.96
CA SER A 69 -3.04 2.69 -15.64
C SER A 69 -4.09 2.44 -14.56
N TYR A 70 -5.07 3.31 -14.45
CA TYR A 70 -6.13 3.10 -13.46
C TYR A 70 -7.51 3.13 -14.08
N THR A 71 -8.38 2.28 -13.56
CA THR A 71 -9.77 2.14 -13.99
C THR A 71 -10.69 2.55 -12.84
N LEU A 72 -11.55 3.51 -13.12
CA LEU A 72 -12.56 3.99 -12.20
C LEU A 72 -13.76 3.03 -12.16
N GLN A 73 -14.57 3.11 -11.10
CA GLN A 73 -15.83 2.35 -10.97
C GLN A 73 -16.78 2.62 -12.15
N SER A 74 -16.71 3.78 -12.79
CA SER A 74 -17.47 4.11 -14.01
C SER A 74 -17.09 3.28 -15.23
N GLY A 75 -15.95 2.56 -15.19
CA GLY A 75 -15.35 1.84 -16.31
C GLY A 75 -14.39 2.68 -17.16
N GLU A 76 -14.20 3.98 -16.84
CA GLU A 76 -13.20 4.82 -17.50
C GLU A 76 -11.79 4.36 -17.09
N THR A 77 -10.93 4.12 -18.09
CA THR A 77 -9.52 3.79 -17.85
C THR A 77 -8.65 4.95 -18.30
N ILE A 78 -7.77 5.39 -17.42
CA ILE A 78 -6.84 6.50 -17.61
C ILE A 78 -5.42 5.96 -17.54
N LYS A 79 -4.59 6.36 -18.50
CA LYS A 79 -3.19 5.94 -18.59
C LYS A 79 -2.27 7.13 -18.56
N LEU A 80 -1.33 7.12 -17.64
CA LEU A 80 -0.30 8.13 -17.45
C LEU A 80 1.07 7.49 -17.63
N GLN A 81 2.00 8.23 -18.21
CA GLN A 81 3.40 7.84 -18.29
C GLN A 81 4.31 9.02 -17.98
N SER A 82 5.45 8.72 -17.36
CA SER A 82 6.51 9.67 -17.17
C SER A 82 7.37 9.75 -18.44
N VAL A 83 7.71 10.95 -18.86
CA VAL A 83 8.62 11.17 -19.99
C VAL A 83 9.68 12.17 -19.61
N SER A 84 10.88 11.95 -20.13
CA SER A 84 12.00 12.88 -19.96
C SER A 84 11.96 13.92 -21.07
N GLN A 85 11.78 15.20 -20.71
CA GLN A 85 11.77 16.31 -21.67
C GLN A 85 12.87 17.32 -21.35
N PRO A 86 13.50 17.95 -22.37
CA PRO A 86 14.45 19.04 -22.12
C PRO A 86 13.72 20.22 -21.48
N THR A 87 14.37 20.88 -20.52
CA THR A 87 13.80 22.03 -19.78
C THR A 87 13.57 23.24 -20.67
N GLU A 88 14.41 23.41 -21.71
CA GLU A 88 14.33 24.45 -22.74
C GLU A 88 14.77 23.88 -24.09
N ALA A 89 14.40 24.53 -25.17
CA ALA A 89 14.90 24.18 -26.50
C ALA A 89 16.45 24.28 -26.50
N ASP A 90 17.13 23.23 -26.96
CA ASP A 90 18.58 23.08 -26.95
C ASP A 90 19.23 22.88 -25.56
N SER A 91 18.46 22.66 -24.51
CA SER A 91 18.96 22.33 -23.17
C SER A 91 19.55 20.91 -23.10
N THR A 92 20.66 20.75 -22.38
CA THR A 92 21.18 19.43 -21.96
C THR A 92 20.59 18.98 -20.62
N THR A 93 19.76 19.81 -19.99
CA THR A 93 19.07 19.49 -18.74
C THR A 93 17.68 18.97 -19.06
N TYR A 94 17.34 17.84 -18.46
CA TYR A 94 16.04 17.17 -18.64
C TYR A 94 15.25 17.21 -17.33
N GLN A 95 13.94 17.26 -17.48
CA GLN A 95 12.97 17.12 -16.40
C GLN A 95 12.01 15.98 -16.71
N THR A 96 11.52 15.32 -15.68
CA THR A 96 10.44 14.33 -15.82
C THR A 96 9.11 15.06 -15.81
N VAL A 97 8.30 14.81 -16.82
CA VAL A 97 6.93 15.32 -16.91
C VAL A 97 5.96 14.15 -17.09
N TRP A 98 4.76 14.31 -16.59
CA TRP A 98 3.70 13.32 -16.76
C TRP A 98 2.80 13.70 -17.92
N GLN A 99 2.35 12.71 -18.67
CA GLN A 99 1.41 12.92 -19.78
C GLN A 99 0.38 11.79 -19.84
N LEU A 100 -0.81 12.11 -20.38
CA LEU A 100 -1.77 11.08 -20.75
C LEU A 100 -1.24 10.32 -21.96
N THR A 101 -1.27 8.98 -21.91
CA THR A 101 -0.79 8.14 -23.02
C THR A 101 -1.64 8.34 -24.28
N ASP A 102 -2.97 8.52 -24.11
CA ASP A 102 -3.91 8.67 -25.22
C ASP A 102 -4.00 10.13 -25.74
N GLU A 103 -3.54 11.10 -24.96
CA GLU A 103 -3.54 12.54 -25.29
C GLU A 103 -2.22 13.19 -24.82
N PRO A 104 -1.08 12.88 -25.43
CA PRO A 104 0.24 13.31 -24.95
C PRO A 104 0.46 14.83 -24.99
N ASP A 105 -0.27 15.55 -25.83
CA ASP A 105 -0.17 17.02 -25.94
C ASP A 105 -1.07 17.78 -24.94
N ALA A 106 -1.93 17.05 -24.20
CA ALA A 106 -2.79 17.67 -23.20
C ALA A 106 -1.96 18.07 -21.97
N ALA A 107 -2.01 19.35 -21.62
CA ALA A 107 -1.39 19.82 -20.38
C ALA A 107 -2.12 19.22 -19.17
N LEU A 108 -1.38 18.64 -18.24
CA LEU A 108 -1.91 18.14 -16.98
C LEU A 108 -1.83 19.21 -15.89
N ASP A 109 -2.79 19.16 -14.98
CA ASP A 109 -2.75 19.88 -13.72
C ASP A 109 -1.72 19.21 -12.81
N THR A 110 -0.61 19.91 -12.54
CA THR A 110 0.52 19.37 -11.80
C THR A 110 0.11 18.98 -10.38
N ASP A 111 -0.67 19.83 -9.70
CA ASP A 111 -1.06 19.58 -8.31
C ASP A 111 -1.93 18.32 -8.19
N LYS A 112 -2.85 18.11 -9.13
CA LYS A 112 -3.69 16.91 -9.16
C LYS A 112 -2.91 15.66 -9.53
N THR A 113 -1.97 15.79 -10.47
CA THR A 113 -1.12 14.68 -10.88
C THR A 113 -0.20 14.26 -9.73
N ASP A 114 0.42 15.20 -9.04
CA ASP A 114 1.28 14.93 -7.89
C ASP A 114 0.49 14.32 -6.73
N ALA A 115 -0.74 14.81 -6.48
CA ALA A 115 -1.62 14.22 -5.46
C ALA A 115 -2.02 12.77 -5.79
N LEU A 116 -2.30 12.46 -7.06
CA LEU A 116 -2.60 11.11 -7.53
C LEU A 116 -1.39 10.18 -7.33
N LEU A 117 -0.20 10.61 -7.74
CA LEU A 117 1.02 9.82 -7.57
C LEU A 117 1.37 9.59 -6.09
N ALA A 118 1.21 10.62 -5.27
CA ALA A 118 1.38 10.52 -3.82
C ALA A 118 0.37 9.54 -3.19
N ALA A 119 -0.88 9.53 -3.68
CA ALA A 119 -1.90 8.60 -3.22
C ALA A 119 -1.56 7.14 -3.54
N LEU A 120 -0.98 6.85 -4.72
CA LEU A 120 -0.52 5.52 -5.10
C LEU A 120 0.66 5.02 -4.25
N ALA A 121 1.53 5.92 -3.83
CA ALA A 121 2.66 5.64 -2.94
C ALA A 121 2.31 5.82 -1.45
N SER A 122 1.02 5.92 -1.11
CA SER A 122 0.56 6.30 0.23
C SER A 122 0.97 5.31 1.31
N TYR A 123 1.15 5.86 2.51
CA TYR A 123 1.38 5.10 3.73
C TYR A 123 0.05 4.78 4.41
N VAL A 124 -0.03 3.59 4.96
CA VAL A 124 -1.18 3.12 5.73
C VAL A 124 -0.80 2.89 7.19
N THR A 125 -1.77 3.00 8.09
CA THR A 125 -1.60 2.78 9.52
C THR A 125 -2.40 1.60 10.05
N GLY A 126 -3.29 1.04 9.22
CA GLY A 126 -4.13 -0.11 9.56
C GLY A 126 -3.92 -1.27 8.60
N GLN A 127 -3.86 -2.47 9.16
CA GLN A 127 -3.77 -3.72 8.40
C GLN A 127 -4.67 -4.78 9.06
N ASP A 128 -5.49 -5.45 8.28
CA ASP A 128 -6.28 -6.61 8.70
C ASP A 128 -5.98 -7.80 7.77
N THR A 129 -5.52 -8.90 8.33
CA THR A 129 -5.20 -10.13 7.61
C THR A 129 -6.37 -11.11 7.56
N ALA A 130 -7.47 -10.81 8.25
CA ALA A 130 -8.66 -11.65 8.35
C ALA A 130 -9.95 -10.88 7.98
N ALA A 131 -9.82 -9.76 7.25
CA ALA A 131 -10.95 -8.92 6.87
C ALA A 131 -11.98 -9.68 6.02
N ASP A 132 -13.24 -9.39 6.25
CA ASP A 132 -14.32 -9.79 5.35
C ASP A 132 -14.29 -8.89 4.10
N LEU A 133 -13.83 -9.43 2.98
CA LEU A 133 -13.66 -8.69 1.73
C LEU A 133 -14.99 -8.12 1.22
N SER A 134 -16.12 -8.79 1.48
CA SER A 134 -17.44 -8.30 1.07
C SER A 134 -17.86 -7.07 1.89
N ALA A 135 -17.55 -7.05 3.19
CA ALA A 135 -17.77 -5.88 4.05
C ALA A 135 -16.88 -4.70 3.69
N CYS A 136 -15.70 -4.96 3.12
CA CYS A 136 -14.77 -3.93 2.64
C CYS A 136 -15.11 -3.35 1.27
N GLY A 137 -16.09 -3.93 0.54
CA GLY A 137 -16.61 -3.39 -0.73
C GLY A 137 -15.79 -3.73 -1.97
N PHE A 138 -14.90 -4.72 -1.92
CA PHE A 138 -14.05 -5.10 -3.06
C PHE A 138 -14.82 -5.80 -4.20
N ASP A 139 -16.10 -6.14 -4.01
CA ASP A 139 -16.98 -6.63 -5.07
C ASP A 139 -17.27 -5.55 -6.15
N ALA A 140 -17.16 -4.28 -5.77
CA ALA A 140 -17.38 -3.13 -6.66
C ALA A 140 -16.35 -2.02 -6.35
N PRO A 141 -15.08 -2.21 -6.70
CA PRO A 141 -14.02 -1.28 -6.34
C PRO A 141 -14.25 0.11 -6.94
N LEU A 142 -13.82 1.14 -6.21
CA LEU A 142 -13.85 2.53 -6.68
C LEU A 142 -12.80 2.79 -7.74
N VAL A 143 -11.59 2.24 -7.51
CA VAL A 143 -10.43 2.38 -8.40
C VAL A 143 -9.61 1.09 -8.35
N THR A 144 -9.18 0.64 -9.52
CA THR A 144 -8.12 -0.36 -9.66
C THR A 144 -6.98 0.26 -10.44
N ALA A 145 -5.80 0.34 -9.85
CA ALA A 145 -4.63 0.97 -10.44
C ALA A 145 -3.50 -0.05 -10.63
N GLU A 146 -2.93 -0.09 -11.81
CA GLU A 146 -1.69 -0.78 -12.14
C GLU A 146 -0.56 0.25 -12.16
N VAL A 147 0.39 0.09 -11.26
CA VAL A 147 1.55 0.98 -11.12
C VAL A 147 2.77 0.24 -11.62
N THR A 148 3.42 0.79 -12.63
CA THR A 148 4.64 0.23 -13.22
C THR A 148 5.86 0.98 -12.70
N THR A 149 6.83 0.23 -12.23
CA THR A 149 8.14 0.68 -11.78
C THR A 149 9.23 -0.13 -12.50
N ALA A 150 10.50 0.22 -12.32
CA ALA A 150 11.62 -0.56 -12.84
C ALA A 150 11.64 -2.03 -12.36
N ASP A 151 11.08 -2.29 -11.17
CA ASP A 151 11.02 -3.64 -10.56
C ASP A 151 9.82 -4.47 -11.03
N GLY A 152 8.86 -3.87 -11.72
CA GLY A 152 7.67 -4.55 -12.25
C GLY A 152 6.38 -3.77 -12.03
N THR A 153 5.25 -4.45 -12.21
CA THR A 153 3.92 -3.86 -12.07
C THR A 153 3.23 -4.39 -10.82
N VAL A 154 2.67 -3.47 -10.04
CA VAL A 154 1.86 -3.76 -8.85
C VAL A 154 0.43 -3.28 -9.09
N THR A 155 -0.56 -4.10 -8.75
CA THR A 155 -1.97 -3.69 -8.81
C THR A 155 -2.45 -3.30 -7.41
N LEU A 156 -3.04 -2.11 -7.32
CA LEU A 156 -3.67 -1.56 -6.13
C LEU A 156 -5.17 -1.48 -6.38
N THR A 157 -5.98 -2.02 -5.48
CA THR A 157 -7.44 -1.96 -5.56
C THR A 157 -7.98 -1.19 -4.37
N TYR A 158 -8.77 -0.15 -4.62
CA TYR A 158 -9.37 0.71 -3.60
C TYR A 158 -10.88 0.54 -3.60
N ALA A 159 -11.45 0.40 -2.42
CA ALA A 159 -12.89 0.20 -2.23
C ALA A 159 -13.42 1.02 -1.07
N ILE A 160 -14.75 1.18 -1.01
CA ILE A 160 -15.46 1.73 0.13
C ILE A 160 -16.32 0.63 0.75
N GLY A 161 -16.12 0.39 2.03
CA GLY A 161 -16.91 -0.54 2.83
C GLY A 161 -17.79 0.18 3.84
N THR A 162 -18.27 -0.59 4.82
CA THR A 162 -19.20 -0.08 5.85
C THR A 162 -18.55 0.95 6.78
N ASP A 163 -17.28 0.79 7.08
CA ASP A 163 -16.60 1.58 8.12
C ASP A 163 -15.50 2.50 7.58
N GLY A 164 -15.32 2.59 6.26
CA GLY A 164 -14.31 3.45 5.67
C GLY A 164 -13.81 3.00 4.31
N TYR A 165 -12.62 3.47 3.96
CA TYR A 165 -11.96 3.15 2.71
C TYR A 165 -10.85 2.12 2.94
N TYR A 166 -10.74 1.23 1.99
CA TYR A 166 -9.84 0.08 2.05
C TYR A 166 -9.01 -0.05 0.79
N MET A 167 -7.85 -0.66 0.94
CA MET A 167 -6.94 -0.96 -0.17
C MET A 167 -6.45 -2.41 -0.06
N MET A 168 -6.25 -3.03 -1.21
CA MET A 168 -5.52 -4.29 -1.37
C MET A 168 -4.38 -4.10 -2.35
N VAL A 169 -3.32 -4.87 -2.14
CA VAL A 169 -2.15 -4.93 -3.03
C VAL A 169 -2.08 -6.32 -3.65
N SER A 170 -1.83 -6.40 -4.95
CA SER A 170 -1.67 -7.70 -5.63
C SER A 170 -0.56 -8.53 -4.99
N GLY A 171 -0.87 -9.81 -4.72
CA GLY A 171 0.07 -10.73 -4.07
C GLY A 171 0.09 -10.64 -2.54
N ASP A 172 -0.65 -9.70 -1.93
CA ASP A 172 -0.86 -9.63 -0.48
C ASP A 172 -2.31 -10.01 -0.15
N SER A 173 -2.51 -10.80 0.89
CA SER A 173 -3.84 -11.18 1.38
C SER A 173 -4.43 -10.21 2.40
N SER A 174 -3.68 -9.20 2.78
CA SER A 174 -4.09 -8.20 3.77
C SER A 174 -4.97 -7.12 3.16
N VAL A 175 -5.88 -6.61 3.96
CA VAL A 175 -6.65 -5.40 3.68
C VAL A 175 -6.07 -4.25 4.49
N TYR A 176 -5.92 -3.12 3.87
CA TYR A 176 -5.36 -1.91 4.47
C TYR A 176 -6.42 -0.82 4.57
N THR A 177 -6.44 -0.13 5.70
CA THR A 177 -7.29 1.06 5.87
C THR A 177 -6.57 2.28 5.30
N VAL A 178 -7.27 3.02 4.45
CA VAL A 178 -6.78 4.26 3.83
C VAL A 178 -7.70 5.43 4.15
N ASP A 179 -7.18 6.64 4.13
CA ASP A 179 -8.02 7.80 4.33
C ASP A 179 -8.79 8.22 3.05
N GLY A 180 -9.88 8.95 3.26
CA GLY A 180 -10.76 9.35 2.15
C GLY A 180 -10.11 10.36 1.19
N GLN A 181 -9.12 11.14 1.62
CA GLN A 181 -8.41 12.10 0.75
C GLN A 181 -7.52 11.35 -0.25
N THR A 182 -6.85 10.29 0.21
CA THR A 182 -6.09 9.38 -0.66
C THR A 182 -6.98 8.83 -1.77
N VAL A 183 -8.16 8.32 -1.42
CA VAL A 183 -9.07 7.75 -2.42
C VAL A 183 -9.64 8.81 -3.36
N GLN A 184 -9.96 10.00 -2.85
CA GLN A 184 -10.43 11.12 -3.68
C GLN A 184 -9.40 11.56 -4.73
N ALA A 185 -8.12 11.57 -4.39
CA ALA A 185 -7.04 11.90 -5.32
C ALA A 185 -6.92 10.86 -6.47
N LEU A 186 -7.36 9.62 -6.24
CA LEU A 186 -7.35 8.54 -7.24
C LEU A 186 -8.62 8.51 -8.11
N CYS A 187 -9.73 9.11 -7.66
CA CYS A 187 -11.01 9.09 -8.38
C CYS A 187 -11.13 10.19 -9.44
N LEU A 188 -10.03 10.65 -10.03
CA LEU A 188 -10.02 11.69 -11.05
C LEU A 188 -10.20 11.11 -12.45
N THR A 189 -11.12 11.68 -13.23
CA THR A 189 -11.27 11.37 -14.66
C THR A 189 -10.14 11.99 -15.47
N ALA A 190 -9.92 11.51 -16.71
CA ALA A 190 -8.93 12.12 -17.60
C ALA A 190 -9.17 13.63 -17.82
N ARG A 191 -10.44 14.05 -17.87
CA ARG A 191 -10.80 15.46 -18.00
C ARG A 191 -10.40 16.29 -16.77
N GLN A 192 -10.58 15.74 -15.58
CA GLN A 192 -10.26 16.44 -14.31
C GLN A 192 -8.76 16.57 -14.07
N LEU A 193 -7.96 15.65 -14.64
CA LEU A 193 -6.49 15.72 -14.60
C LEU A 193 -5.90 16.78 -15.52
N LYS A 194 -6.65 17.25 -16.52
CA LYS A 194 -6.16 18.30 -17.42
C LYS A 194 -6.17 19.66 -16.72
N ALA A 195 -5.18 20.48 -17.06
CA ALA A 195 -5.15 21.86 -16.64
C ALA A 195 -6.34 22.63 -17.23
N ASP A 196 -6.91 23.55 -16.45
CA ASP A 196 -7.94 24.47 -16.94
C ASP A 196 -7.30 25.40 -17.99
N THR A 197 -7.87 25.41 -19.19
CA THR A 197 -7.44 26.29 -20.30
C THR A 197 -8.12 27.64 -20.25
#